data_2c98339d56ed002ea27f4a618e36cf34
#
_entry.id   2c98339d56ed002ea27f4a618e36cf34
#
_cell.length_a   1.000
_cell.length_b   1.000
_cell.length_c   1.000
_cell.angle_alpha   90.00
_cell.angle_beta   90.00
_cell.angle_gamma   90.00
#
_symmetry.space_group_name_H-M   'P 1'
#
loop_
_entity.id
_entity.type
_entity.pdbx_description
1 polymer ?
#
loop_
_entity_poly.entity_id
_entity_poly.type
_entity_poly.pdbx_seq_one_letter_code
_entity_poly.pdbx_strand_id
1 'polypeptide(L)'
;MSILIDEKTPVIVQGFTGDKATFHAKEMIAYGTNVVGGVTPGKGGTRHLDRPVFNTVKEAVRDVGATASIIFVPAPFCADAIMEAADAGIRLVCTITDGIPAQDMMMVKRYLRRYTREKRTMLVGPNCAGIISAGKAMLGIMPGHIYARGPVGVVTRSGTLGYEAASQM
;
A
#
# COMPACT_ATOMS: atom_id res chain seq x y z
N MET A 1 12.00 -0.04 -15.84
CA MET A 1 10.57 0.12 -16.18
C MET A 1 9.77 -0.08 -14.92
N SER A 2 8.76 0.75 -14.66
CA SER A 2 7.84 0.54 -13.52
C SER A 2 6.55 -0.08 -14.04
N ILE A 3 5.98 -1.05 -13.30
CA ILE A 3 4.76 -1.75 -13.74
C ILE A 3 3.55 -1.25 -12.93
N LEU A 4 3.64 -1.24 -11.60
CA LEU A 4 2.52 -0.92 -10.73
C LEU A 4 2.66 0.44 -10.04
N ILE A 5 3.87 0.84 -9.67
CA ILE A 5 4.17 2.10 -8.98
C ILE A 5 5.43 2.75 -9.55
N ASP A 6 5.48 4.07 -9.48
CA ASP A 6 6.65 4.89 -9.78
C ASP A 6 6.70 6.12 -8.85
N GLU A 7 7.67 7.00 -9.10
CA GLU A 7 7.89 8.22 -8.34
C GLU A 7 6.74 9.23 -8.42
N LYS A 8 5.81 9.07 -9.38
CA LYS A 8 4.65 9.96 -9.57
C LYS A 8 3.37 9.40 -8.96
N THR A 9 3.35 8.12 -8.63
CA THR A 9 2.16 7.44 -8.10
C THR A 9 1.77 8.02 -6.74
N PRO A 10 0.60 8.71 -6.62
CA PRO A 10 0.19 9.30 -5.34
C PRO A 10 -0.35 8.20 -4.41
N VAL A 11 0.37 8.00 -3.30
CA VAL A 11 0.14 6.94 -2.31
C VAL A 11 -0.44 7.52 -1.04
N ILE A 12 -1.43 6.84 -0.47
CA ILE A 12 -1.90 7.06 0.91
C ILE A 12 -1.61 5.86 1.79
N VAL A 13 -1.51 6.12 3.10
CA VAL A 13 -1.28 5.10 4.13
C VAL A 13 -2.53 4.98 4.99
N GLN A 14 -3.17 3.82 5.04
CA GLN A 14 -4.27 3.54 5.97
C GLN A 14 -3.70 3.03 7.30
N GLY A 15 -4.23 3.56 8.40
CA GLY A 15 -3.65 3.39 9.74
C GLY A 15 -2.45 4.32 9.98
N PHE A 16 -2.37 5.43 9.28
CA PHE A 16 -1.20 6.31 9.11
C PHE A 16 -0.54 6.76 10.41
N THR A 17 -1.31 7.01 11.47
CA THR A 17 -0.79 7.50 12.75
C THR A 17 -0.39 6.40 13.73
N GLY A 18 -0.47 5.13 13.32
CA GLY A 18 0.05 4.00 14.11
C GLY A 18 1.58 3.91 14.03
N ASP A 19 2.22 3.34 15.06
CA ASP A 19 3.69 3.29 15.16
C ASP A 19 4.34 2.57 13.98
N LYS A 20 3.84 1.39 13.61
CA LYS A 20 4.35 0.63 12.45
C LYS A 20 4.18 1.39 11.14
N ALA A 21 3.00 1.96 10.93
CA ALA A 21 2.70 2.76 9.74
C ALA A 21 3.60 4.00 9.67
N THR A 22 3.81 4.68 10.79
CA THR A 22 4.70 5.85 10.90
C THR A 22 6.12 5.50 10.50
N PHE A 23 6.67 4.39 11.05
CA PHE A 23 8.02 3.95 10.74
C PHE A 23 8.17 3.66 9.23
N HIS A 24 7.32 2.81 8.67
CA HIS A 24 7.42 2.43 7.27
C HIS A 24 7.06 3.57 6.30
N ALA A 25 6.16 4.48 6.68
CA ALA A 25 5.88 5.67 5.88
C ALA A 25 7.09 6.59 5.77
N LYS A 26 7.87 6.76 6.84
CA LYS A 26 9.16 7.49 6.81
C LYS A 26 10.14 6.83 5.82
N GLU A 27 10.29 5.51 5.90
CA GLU A 27 11.16 4.75 4.99
C GLU A 27 10.72 4.88 3.52
N MET A 28 9.42 4.78 3.26
CA MET A 28 8.86 4.98 1.91
C MET A 28 9.14 6.40 1.38
N ILE A 29 8.92 7.42 2.21
CA ILE A 29 9.19 8.82 1.84
C ILE A 29 10.69 9.01 1.57
N ALA A 30 11.56 8.50 2.43
CA ALA A 30 13.01 8.56 2.26
C ALA A 30 13.48 7.84 0.99
N TYR A 31 12.81 6.77 0.59
CA TYR A 31 13.09 6.04 -0.65
C TYR A 31 12.65 6.79 -1.91
N GLY A 32 11.82 7.81 -1.80
CA GLY A 32 11.30 8.60 -2.94
C GLY A 32 9.85 8.32 -3.31
N THR A 33 9.12 7.56 -2.50
CA THR A 33 7.69 7.30 -2.72
C THR A 33 6.88 8.58 -2.50
N ASN A 34 6.00 8.89 -3.44
CA ASN A 34 5.10 10.04 -3.37
C ASN A 34 3.94 9.76 -2.39
N VAL A 35 4.23 9.77 -1.09
CA VAL A 35 3.21 9.68 -0.05
C VAL A 35 2.52 11.02 0.10
N VAL A 36 1.27 11.13 -0.33
CA VAL A 36 0.50 12.38 -0.38
C VAL A 36 -0.38 12.60 0.85
N GLY A 37 -0.58 11.60 1.68
CA GLY A 37 -1.38 11.68 2.91
C GLY A 37 -1.62 10.32 3.53
N GLY A 38 -2.50 10.28 4.52
CA GLY A 38 -2.93 9.03 5.13
C GLY A 38 -4.32 9.10 5.73
N VAL A 39 -4.84 7.95 6.08
CA VAL A 39 -6.19 7.80 6.66
C VAL A 39 -6.08 7.22 8.06
N THR A 40 -6.67 7.91 9.01
CA THR A 40 -6.90 7.42 10.37
C THR A 40 -8.23 7.99 10.85
N PRO A 41 -9.28 7.16 10.97
CA PRO A 41 -10.59 7.60 11.43
C PRO A 41 -10.50 8.34 12.77
N GLY A 42 -11.19 9.48 12.89
CA GLY A 42 -11.18 10.33 14.06
C GLY A 42 -9.98 11.29 14.18
N LYS A 43 -9.02 11.25 13.24
CA LYS A 43 -7.86 12.16 13.21
C LYS A 43 -7.81 13.03 11.94
N GLY A 44 -8.89 13.05 11.16
CA GLY A 44 -8.99 13.91 9.99
C GLY A 44 -8.79 15.38 10.31
N GLY A 45 -8.16 16.11 9.39
CA GLY A 45 -7.80 17.52 9.55
C GLY A 45 -6.49 17.77 10.31
N THR A 46 -5.85 16.72 10.85
CA THR A 46 -4.51 16.83 11.46
C THR A 46 -3.41 16.62 10.42
N ARG A 47 -2.16 16.80 10.84
CA ARG A 47 -0.98 16.48 10.02
C ARG A 47 -0.13 15.43 10.72
N HIS A 48 0.44 14.52 9.93
CA HIS A 48 1.38 13.51 10.37
C HIS A 48 2.48 13.34 9.32
N LEU A 49 3.75 13.33 9.72
CA LEU A 49 4.90 13.32 8.80
C LEU A 49 4.80 14.42 7.71
N ASP A 50 4.36 15.62 8.10
CA ASP A 50 4.10 16.74 7.19
C ASP A 50 3.11 16.46 6.06
N ARG A 51 2.25 15.45 6.23
CA ARG A 51 1.19 15.08 5.29
C ARG A 51 -0.18 15.20 5.95
N PRO A 52 -1.24 15.51 5.19
CA PRO A 52 -2.60 15.56 5.72
C PRO A 52 -3.09 14.18 6.15
N VAL A 53 -3.87 14.16 7.22
CA VAL A 53 -4.59 12.98 7.70
C VAL A 53 -6.07 13.17 7.40
N PHE A 54 -6.71 12.14 6.85
CA PHE A 54 -8.12 12.10 6.49
C PHE A 54 -8.87 11.09 7.36
N ASN A 55 -10.18 11.25 7.47
CA ASN A 55 -11.03 10.25 8.14
C ASN A 55 -11.35 9.07 7.23
N THR A 56 -11.44 9.32 5.91
CA THR A 56 -11.84 8.32 4.92
C THR A 56 -10.91 8.32 3.70
N VAL A 57 -10.85 7.18 3.02
CA VAL A 57 -10.11 7.06 1.75
C VAL A 57 -10.75 7.95 0.68
N LYS A 58 -12.08 8.09 0.69
CA LYS A 58 -12.80 8.95 -0.26
C LYS A 58 -12.37 10.42 -0.17
N GLU A 59 -12.20 10.94 1.06
CA GLU A 59 -11.65 12.28 1.28
C GLU A 59 -10.24 12.39 0.70
N ALA A 60 -9.37 11.43 0.97
CA ALA A 60 -8.01 11.42 0.47
C ALA A 60 -7.95 11.39 -1.08
N VAL A 61 -8.79 10.57 -1.73
CA VAL A 61 -8.86 10.54 -3.21
C VAL A 61 -9.30 11.88 -3.75
N ARG A 62 -10.33 12.51 -3.15
CA ARG A 62 -10.84 13.82 -3.59
C ARG A 62 -9.82 14.94 -3.43
N ASP A 63 -9.13 14.99 -2.29
CA ASP A 63 -8.35 16.17 -1.89
C ASP A 63 -6.88 16.10 -2.34
N VAL A 64 -6.31 14.90 -2.42
CA VAL A 64 -4.89 14.71 -2.81
C VAL A 64 -4.69 13.77 -4.01
N GLY A 65 -5.77 13.34 -4.66
CA GLY A 65 -5.70 12.55 -5.89
C GLY A 65 -5.06 11.17 -5.73
N ALA A 66 -5.20 10.55 -4.57
CA ALA A 66 -4.60 9.24 -4.27
C ALA A 66 -5.08 8.17 -5.24
N THR A 67 -4.14 7.37 -5.78
CA THR A 67 -4.43 6.25 -6.69
C THR A 67 -3.96 4.91 -6.16
N ALA A 68 -3.06 4.91 -5.18
CA ALA A 68 -2.57 3.73 -4.50
C ALA A 68 -2.71 3.87 -2.98
N SER A 69 -2.93 2.76 -2.30
CA SER A 69 -3.02 2.71 -0.83
C SER A 69 -2.20 1.56 -0.27
N ILE A 70 -1.53 1.80 0.84
CA ILE A 70 -0.91 0.76 1.67
C ILE A 70 -1.63 0.67 3.00
N ILE A 71 -1.88 -0.57 3.47
CA ILE A 71 -2.70 -0.85 4.64
C ILE A 71 -1.85 -1.42 5.78
N PHE A 72 -1.87 -0.71 6.93
CA PHE A 72 -1.24 -1.12 8.19
C PHE A 72 -2.25 -1.25 9.33
N VAL A 73 -3.54 -1.29 9.05
CA VAL A 73 -4.58 -1.45 10.08
C VAL A 73 -4.54 -2.87 10.67
N PRO A 74 -5.00 -3.06 11.92
CA PRO A 74 -5.09 -4.40 12.53
C PRO A 74 -5.98 -5.35 11.72
N ALA A 75 -5.66 -6.66 11.76
CA ALA A 75 -6.31 -7.70 10.95
C ALA A 75 -7.85 -7.67 10.94
N PRO A 76 -8.55 -7.45 12.07
CA PRO A 76 -10.02 -7.40 12.07
C PRO A 76 -10.64 -6.27 11.22
N PHE A 77 -9.87 -5.22 10.92
CA PHE A 77 -10.34 -4.05 10.16
C PHE A 77 -9.81 -4.01 8.71
N CYS A 78 -8.96 -4.95 8.33
CA CYS A 78 -8.32 -4.95 7.01
C CYS A 78 -9.30 -5.17 5.87
N ALA A 79 -10.29 -6.05 6.05
CA ALA A 79 -11.29 -6.31 5.01
C ALA A 79 -12.07 -5.04 4.67
N ASP A 80 -12.53 -4.31 5.69
CA ASP A 80 -13.24 -3.05 5.51
C ASP A 80 -12.34 -1.98 4.87
N ALA A 81 -11.08 -1.88 5.31
CA ALA A 81 -10.11 -0.95 4.74
C ALA A 81 -9.83 -1.20 3.25
N ILE A 82 -9.78 -2.47 2.83
CA ILE A 82 -9.62 -2.84 1.41
C ILE A 82 -10.87 -2.48 0.61
N MET A 83 -12.06 -2.79 1.14
CA MET A 83 -13.32 -2.50 0.46
C MET A 83 -13.58 -0.99 0.36
N GLU A 84 -13.28 -0.23 1.41
CA GLU A 84 -13.33 1.24 1.40
C GLU A 84 -12.42 1.84 0.33
N ALA A 85 -11.19 1.34 0.22
CA ALA A 85 -10.26 1.79 -0.81
C ALA A 85 -10.78 1.49 -2.23
N ALA A 86 -11.40 0.33 -2.44
CA ALA A 86 -12.01 -0.02 -3.71
C ALA A 86 -13.20 0.88 -4.06
N ASP A 87 -14.07 1.18 -3.11
CA ASP A 87 -15.22 2.08 -3.30
C ASP A 87 -14.79 3.52 -3.59
N ALA A 88 -13.68 3.95 -3.00
CA ALA A 88 -13.10 5.26 -3.26
C ALA A 88 -12.39 5.35 -4.62
N GLY A 89 -12.24 4.24 -5.35
CA GLY A 89 -11.62 4.21 -6.67
C GLY A 89 -10.10 4.05 -6.67
N ILE A 90 -9.50 3.65 -5.56
CA ILE A 90 -8.08 3.30 -5.49
C ILE A 90 -7.78 2.14 -6.44
N ARG A 91 -6.78 2.33 -7.31
CA ARG A 91 -6.42 1.36 -8.35
C ARG A 91 -5.54 0.22 -7.83
N LEU A 92 -4.69 0.51 -6.84
CA LEU A 92 -3.75 -0.43 -6.26
C LEU A 92 -3.82 -0.38 -4.73
N VAL A 93 -4.07 -1.52 -4.11
CA VAL A 93 -4.02 -1.69 -2.66
C VAL A 93 -2.95 -2.70 -2.31
N CYS A 94 -2.05 -2.32 -1.40
CA CYS A 94 -1.04 -3.21 -0.82
C CYS A 94 -1.38 -3.42 0.66
N THR A 95 -1.67 -4.67 1.06
CA THR A 95 -2.03 -5.02 2.45
C THR A 95 -0.90 -5.76 3.11
N ILE A 96 -0.22 -5.09 4.05
CA ILE A 96 0.94 -5.64 4.77
C ILE A 96 0.48 -6.59 5.88
N THR A 97 -0.64 -6.28 6.52
CA THR A 97 -1.15 -6.97 7.70
C THR A 97 -1.29 -8.47 7.47
N ASP A 98 -0.79 -9.22 8.44
CA ASP A 98 -0.95 -10.67 8.57
C ASP A 98 -2.14 -11.04 9.48
N GLY A 99 -2.54 -12.32 9.45
CA GLY A 99 -3.57 -12.85 10.34
C GLY A 99 -5.00 -12.44 10.00
N ILE A 100 -5.27 -11.97 8.79
CA ILE A 100 -6.65 -11.69 8.35
C ILE A 100 -7.39 -13.01 8.15
N PRO A 101 -8.58 -13.19 8.72
CA PRO A 101 -9.36 -14.42 8.57
C PRO A 101 -9.64 -14.74 7.09
N ALA A 102 -9.52 -16.03 6.74
CA ALA A 102 -9.75 -16.48 5.36
C ALA A 102 -11.17 -16.13 4.86
N GLN A 103 -12.16 -16.16 5.74
CA GLN A 103 -13.55 -15.79 5.43
C GLN A 103 -13.66 -14.32 5.02
N ASP A 104 -12.97 -13.42 5.72
CA ASP A 104 -12.94 -11.99 5.41
C ASP A 104 -12.30 -11.76 4.03
N MET A 105 -11.21 -12.47 3.72
CA MET A 105 -10.57 -12.38 2.41
C MET A 105 -11.41 -12.99 1.29
N MET A 106 -12.23 -14.01 1.57
CA MET A 106 -13.23 -14.50 0.62
C MET A 106 -14.29 -13.44 0.32
N MET A 107 -14.76 -12.73 1.34
CA MET A 107 -15.69 -11.60 1.20
C MET A 107 -15.07 -10.48 0.37
N VAL A 108 -13.84 -10.06 0.68
CA VAL A 108 -13.09 -9.06 -0.09
C VAL A 108 -12.98 -9.48 -1.56
N LYS A 109 -12.59 -10.72 -1.86
CA LYS A 109 -12.49 -11.21 -3.26
C LYS A 109 -13.82 -11.13 -4.01
N ARG A 110 -14.92 -11.48 -3.35
CA ARG A 110 -16.27 -11.36 -3.94
C ARG A 110 -16.62 -9.89 -4.18
N TYR A 111 -16.31 -9.03 -3.20
CA TYR A 111 -16.56 -7.61 -3.27
C TYR A 111 -15.83 -6.96 -4.44
N LEU A 112 -14.53 -7.18 -4.57
CA LEU A 112 -13.72 -6.63 -5.67
C LEU A 112 -14.18 -7.10 -7.06
N ARG A 113 -14.77 -8.31 -7.17
CA ARG A 113 -15.31 -8.83 -8.43
C ARG A 113 -16.58 -8.12 -8.91
N ARG A 114 -17.21 -7.27 -8.08
CA ARG A 114 -18.37 -6.45 -8.47
C ARG A 114 -18.00 -5.35 -9.47
N TYR A 115 -16.74 -4.94 -9.48
CA TYR A 115 -16.22 -3.94 -10.39
C TYR A 115 -15.82 -4.55 -11.74
N THR A 116 -16.01 -3.81 -12.83
CA THR A 116 -15.48 -4.19 -14.13
C THR A 116 -13.96 -4.34 -14.07
N ARG A 117 -13.37 -5.07 -15.02
CA ARG A 117 -11.92 -5.32 -15.04
C ARG A 117 -11.10 -4.01 -15.01
N GLU A 118 -11.59 -2.98 -15.70
CA GLU A 118 -10.93 -1.68 -15.84
C GLU A 118 -10.96 -0.85 -14.56
N LYS A 119 -12.03 -1.01 -13.74
CA LYS A 119 -12.25 -0.28 -12.50
C LYS A 119 -11.86 -1.07 -11.24
N ARG A 120 -11.60 -2.35 -11.39
CA ARG A 120 -11.28 -3.21 -10.26
C ARG A 120 -9.95 -2.84 -9.64
N THR A 121 -9.96 -2.64 -8.33
CA THR A 121 -8.75 -2.50 -7.53
C THR A 121 -7.88 -3.75 -7.64
N MET A 122 -6.60 -3.55 -7.95
CA MET A 122 -5.59 -4.59 -7.83
C MET A 122 -5.18 -4.71 -6.37
N LEU A 123 -5.31 -5.91 -5.81
CA LEU A 123 -4.92 -6.19 -4.43
C LEU A 123 -3.63 -7.03 -4.43
N VAL A 124 -2.63 -6.53 -3.73
CA VAL A 124 -1.37 -7.22 -3.41
C VAL A 124 -1.35 -7.52 -1.92
N GLY A 125 -1.12 -8.76 -1.58
CA GLY A 125 -1.29 -9.26 -0.22
C GLY A 125 -2.65 -9.96 -0.01
N PRO A 126 -3.09 -10.16 1.24
CA PRO A 126 -2.48 -9.74 2.52
C PRO A 126 -1.16 -10.47 2.83
N ASN A 127 -0.58 -10.15 4.01
CA ASN A 127 0.67 -10.74 4.48
C ASN A 127 1.78 -10.67 3.41
N CYS A 128 2.07 -9.50 2.92
CA CYS A 128 3.10 -9.29 1.91
C CYS A 128 4.10 -8.22 2.34
N ALA A 129 5.30 -8.28 1.78
CA ALA A 129 6.33 -7.28 2.00
C ALA A 129 6.11 -5.99 1.20
N GLY A 130 5.32 -6.07 0.13
CA GLY A 130 5.00 -4.92 -0.70
C GLY A 130 5.50 -5.02 -2.14
N ILE A 131 5.64 -3.85 -2.76
CA ILE A 131 6.06 -3.66 -4.15
C ILE A 131 7.19 -2.63 -4.17
N ILE A 132 8.22 -2.86 -4.95
CA ILE A 132 9.30 -1.90 -5.15
C ILE A 132 9.61 -1.73 -6.64
N SER A 133 9.74 -0.47 -7.06
CA SER A 133 10.35 -0.09 -8.33
C SER A 133 11.71 0.50 -8.01
N ALA A 134 12.78 -0.28 -8.22
CA ALA A 134 14.13 0.05 -7.75
C ALA A 134 14.57 1.45 -8.17
N GLY A 135 14.99 2.25 -7.18
CA GLY A 135 15.43 3.63 -7.34
C GLY A 135 14.33 4.63 -7.76
N LYS A 136 13.04 4.27 -7.56
CA LYS A 136 11.88 5.12 -7.88
C LYS A 136 10.87 5.23 -6.75
N ALA A 137 10.27 4.11 -6.36
CA ALA A 137 9.26 4.08 -5.31
C ALA A 137 9.20 2.72 -4.63
N MET A 138 8.85 2.72 -3.36
CA MET A 138 8.60 1.55 -2.55
C MET A 138 7.21 1.69 -1.90
N LEU A 139 6.37 0.68 -2.06
CA LEU A 139 5.07 0.57 -1.40
C LEU A 139 5.09 -0.68 -0.52
N GLY A 140 5.69 -0.58 0.65
CA GLY A 140 5.92 -1.76 1.48
C GLY A 140 6.89 -1.55 2.64
N ILE A 141 7.40 -2.69 3.12
CA ILE A 141 8.31 -2.79 4.26
C ILE A 141 9.68 -3.38 3.88
N MET A 142 9.97 -3.44 2.59
CA MET A 142 11.19 -4.05 2.06
C MET A 142 12.44 -3.23 2.40
N PRO A 143 13.60 -3.88 2.59
CA PRO A 143 14.88 -3.17 2.74
C PRO A 143 15.29 -2.58 1.39
N GLY A 144 14.98 -1.30 1.16
CA GLY A 144 15.17 -0.64 -0.14
C GLY A 144 16.60 -0.67 -0.69
N HIS A 145 17.60 -0.78 0.20
CA HIS A 145 19.03 -0.76 -0.14
C HIS A 145 19.52 -2.00 -0.91
N ILE A 146 18.82 -3.14 -0.83
CA ILE A 146 19.20 -4.37 -1.55
C ILE A 146 18.70 -4.41 -2.99
N TYR A 147 17.87 -3.43 -3.41
CA TYR A 147 17.28 -3.41 -4.75
C TYR A 147 17.98 -2.38 -5.64
N ALA A 148 18.62 -2.84 -6.70
CA ALA A 148 19.24 -2.00 -7.71
C ALA A 148 18.42 -1.95 -9.01
N ARG A 149 18.60 -0.89 -9.80
CA ARG A 149 18.01 -0.81 -11.14
C ARG A 149 18.65 -1.83 -12.06
N GLY A 150 17.84 -2.64 -12.72
CA GLY A 150 18.32 -3.68 -13.63
C GLY A 150 17.22 -4.18 -14.56
N PRO A 151 17.55 -5.13 -15.44
CA PRO A 151 16.60 -5.75 -16.38
C PRO A 151 15.77 -6.87 -15.75
N VAL A 152 16.12 -7.34 -14.55
CA VAL A 152 15.47 -8.48 -13.90
C VAL A 152 14.30 -8.02 -13.05
N GLY A 153 13.14 -8.65 -13.25
CA GLY A 153 11.95 -8.48 -12.40
C GLY A 153 11.77 -9.72 -11.52
N VAL A 154 11.39 -9.51 -10.25
CA VAL A 154 11.14 -10.58 -9.29
C VAL A 154 9.69 -10.56 -8.84
N VAL A 155 9.00 -11.68 -8.97
CA VAL A 155 7.69 -11.93 -8.38
C VAL A 155 7.80 -13.15 -7.48
N THR A 156 7.58 -12.97 -6.19
CA THR A 156 7.73 -14.03 -5.20
C THR A 156 6.56 -14.06 -4.23
N ARG A 157 6.25 -15.23 -3.71
CA ARG A 157 5.30 -15.41 -2.60
C ARG A 157 5.99 -15.44 -1.23
N SER A 158 7.31 -15.60 -1.21
CA SER A 158 8.11 -15.60 0.00
C SER A 158 8.87 -14.29 0.12
N GLY A 159 8.59 -13.48 1.14
CA GLY A 159 9.32 -12.24 1.40
C GLY A 159 10.82 -12.51 1.60
N THR A 160 11.17 -13.44 2.47
CA THR A 160 12.56 -13.77 2.83
C THR A 160 13.37 -14.27 1.63
N LEU A 161 12.83 -15.22 0.85
CA LEU A 161 13.51 -15.70 -0.37
C LEU A 161 13.62 -14.61 -1.43
N GLY A 162 12.64 -13.71 -1.50
CA GLY A 162 12.71 -12.55 -2.39
C GLY A 162 13.84 -11.59 -2.02
N TYR A 163 14.09 -11.37 -0.73
CA TYR A 163 15.21 -10.56 -0.25
C TYR A 163 16.55 -11.21 -0.55
N GLU A 164 16.64 -12.51 -0.29
CA GLU A 164 17.87 -13.28 -0.59
C GLU A 164 18.20 -13.23 -2.07
N ALA A 165 17.23 -13.50 -2.93
CA ALA A 165 17.43 -13.43 -4.37
C ALA A 165 17.86 -12.02 -4.83
N ALA A 166 17.23 -10.96 -4.28
CA ALA A 166 17.57 -9.59 -4.64
C ALA A 166 18.98 -9.17 -4.15
N SER A 167 19.42 -9.69 -3.01
CA SER A 167 20.74 -9.37 -2.45
C SER A 167 21.89 -10.03 -3.20
N GLN A 168 21.61 -11.08 -3.98
CA GLN A 168 22.60 -11.84 -4.77
C GLN A 168 22.68 -11.40 -6.24
N MET A 169 21.78 -10.51 -6.68
CA MET A 169 21.74 -9.98 -8.05
C MET A 169 22.40 -8.60 -8.17
#